data_237611d6ed6d102b17e631b11569fb75
#
_entry.id   237611d6ed6d102b17e631b11569fb75
#
_cell.length_a   1.000
_cell.length_b   1.000
_cell.length_c   1.000
_cell.angle_alpha   90.00
_cell.angle_beta   90.00
_cell.angle_gamma   90.00
#
_symmetry.space_group_name_H-M   'P 1'
#
loop_
_entity.id
_entity.type
_entity.pdbx_description
1 polymer ?
#
loop_
_entity_poly.entity_id
_entity_poly.type
_entity_poly.pdbx_seq_one_letter_code
_entity_poly.pdbx_strand_id
1 'polypeptide(L)'
;MMNSKIKKRLRGYIFSRPFMEERVPQHVQNIVIRDYCSKKDIQYLLSATEYAMENSALMLRQLVKDLPSMDGIVAYSIFQMPEDDDERQSIFNSILSSNKEIHFAVEGLSLNDNDSFNHIESIWQVKKTLPNCNFL
;
A
#
# COMPACT_ATOMS: atom_id res chain seq x y z
N MET A 1 27.44 20.12 -4.39
CA MET A 1 27.02 19.65 -4.29
C MET A 1 26.31 19.07 -4.16
N MET A 2 25.92 19.04 -4.26
CA MET A 2 25.26 18.69 -4.09
C MET A 2 24.67 17.73 -4.03
N ASN A 3 24.45 17.51 -3.94
CA ASN A 3 23.75 16.47 -3.49
C ASN A 3 22.34 16.53 -3.51
N SER A 4 21.78 16.83 -4.53
CA SER A 4 20.42 16.76 -4.66
C SER A 4 20.06 15.32 -4.79
N LYS A 5 19.81 14.71 -3.68
CA LYS A 5 19.18 13.48 -3.66
C LYS A 5 17.82 13.64 -4.23
N ILE A 6 17.58 12.98 -5.32
CA ILE A 6 16.25 12.93 -5.89
C ILE A 6 15.40 12.03 -5.01
N LYS A 7 14.36 12.60 -4.41
CA LYS A 7 13.46 11.83 -3.58
C LYS A 7 12.58 10.94 -4.43
N LYS A 8 12.28 9.76 -3.93
CA LYS A 8 11.27 8.92 -4.55
C LYS A 8 9.92 9.59 -4.40
N ARG A 9 9.12 9.50 -5.44
CA ARG A 9 7.78 10.10 -5.45
C ARG A 9 6.76 8.99 -5.40
N LEU A 10 6.00 8.93 -4.30
CA LEU A 10 5.01 7.89 -4.09
C LEU A 10 3.63 8.51 -3.99
N ARG A 11 2.68 7.91 -4.66
CA ARG A 11 1.29 8.33 -4.57
C ARG A 11 0.58 7.57 -3.47
N GLY A 12 -0.19 8.30 -2.66
CA GLY A 12 -0.94 7.69 -1.57
C GLY A 12 -2.11 6.86 -2.06
N TYR A 13 -2.50 5.88 -1.25
CA TYR A 13 -3.66 5.05 -1.51
C TYR A 13 -4.41 4.88 -0.20
N ILE A 14 -5.66 5.33 -0.15
CA ILE A 14 -6.46 5.29 1.06
C ILE A 14 -7.85 4.74 0.75
N PHE A 15 -8.57 4.35 1.79
CA PHE A 15 -9.91 3.80 1.69
C PHE A 15 -10.94 4.79 2.21
N SER A 16 -12.08 4.86 1.53
CA SER A 16 -13.27 5.52 2.07
C SER A 16 -14.20 4.54 2.76
N ARG A 17 -13.80 3.27 2.83
CA ARG A 17 -14.62 2.20 3.40
C ARG A 17 -13.87 1.52 4.55
N PRO A 18 -14.59 0.78 5.43
CA PRO A 18 -13.92 -0.02 6.45
C PRO A 18 -13.06 -1.12 5.85
N PHE A 19 -12.01 -1.50 6.56
CA PHE A 19 -11.23 -2.70 6.24
C PHE A 19 -10.84 -3.34 7.55
N MET A 20 -10.74 -4.65 7.56
CA MET A 20 -10.44 -5.41 8.78
C MET A 20 -11.42 -5.08 9.90
N GLU A 21 -12.70 -4.86 9.53
CA GLU A 21 -13.78 -4.53 10.45
C GLU A 21 -13.57 -3.21 11.20
N GLU A 22 -12.66 -2.37 10.71
CA GLU A 22 -12.42 -1.07 11.30
C GLU A 22 -12.63 0.02 10.28
N ARG A 23 -13.09 1.17 10.77
CA ARG A 23 -13.20 2.35 9.92
C ARG A 23 -12.18 3.37 10.37
N VAL A 24 -11.22 3.64 9.53
CA VAL A 24 -10.22 4.67 9.80
C VAL A 24 -10.54 5.88 8.94
N PRO A 25 -10.78 7.05 9.55
CA PRO A 25 -11.07 8.24 8.76
C PRO A 25 -9.99 8.54 7.73
N GLN A 26 -10.40 9.06 6.58
CA GLN A 26 -9.45 9.31 5.50
C GLN A 26 -8.35 10.28 5.91
N HIS A 27 -8.68 11.31 6.69
CA HIS A 27 -7.66 12.27 7.09
C HIS A 27 -6.63 11.64 8.04
N VAL A 28 -7.04 10.65 8.84
CA VAL A 28 -6.11 9.91 9.69
C VAL A 28 -5.18 9.07 8.83
N GLN A 29 -5.73 8.38 7.83
CA GLN A 29 -4.92 7.62 6.91
C GLN A 29 -3.87 8.51 6.24
N ASN A 30 -4.29 9.68 5.78
CA ASN A 30 -3.37 10.62 5.13
C ASN A 30 -2.30 11.15 6.08
N ILE A 31 -2.65 11.42 7.33
CA ILE A 31 -1.68 11.88 8.32
C ILE A 31 -0.60 10.81 8.53
N VAL A 32 -1.02 9.56 8.70
CA VAL A 32 -0.08 8.46 8.93
C VAL A 32 0.83 8.26 7.72
N ILE A 33 0.25 8.30 6.51
CA ILE A 33 1.02 8.15 5.28
C ILE A 33 2.03 9.29 5.13
N ARG A 34 1.61 10.52 5.39
CA ARG A 34 2.50 11.68 5.27
C ARG A 34 3.64 11.61 6.27
N ASP A 35 3.34 11.19 7.49
CA ASP A 35 4.37 11.03 8.51
C ASP A 35 5.38 9.97 8.08
N TYR A 36 4.89 8.84 7.56
CA TYR A 36 5.77 7.80 7.04
C TYR A 36 6.69 8.34 5.95
N CYS A 37 6.12 9.05 4.98
CA CYS A 37 6.90 9.61 3.88
C CYS A 37 7.94 10.60 4.37
N SER A 38 7.56 11.45 5.33
CA SER A 38 8.47 12.43 5.89
C SER A 38 9.68 11.74 6.56
N LYS A 39 9.41 10.69 7.34
CA LYS A 39 10.47 9.97 8.05
C LYS A 39 11.39 9.18 7.12
N LYS A 40 10.88 8.78 5.96
CA LYS A 40 11.65 8.02 4.97
C LYS A 40 12.23 8.90 3.87
N ASP A 41 12.06 10.20 3.97
CA ASP A 41 12.53 11.16 2.96
C ASP A 41 11.94 10.86 1.59
N ILE A 42 10.64 10.60 1.56
CA ILE A 42 9.87 10.31 0.36
C ILE A 42 8.98 11.51 0.05
N GLN A 43 8.90 11.89 -1.22
CA GLN A 43 7.96 12.92 -1.64
C GLN A 43 6.57 12.31 -1.79
N TYR A 44 5.64 12.78 -0.97
CA TYR A 44 4.26 12.33 -1.00
C TYR A 44 3.51 13.04 -2.14
N LEU A 45 2.84 12.24 -2.95
CA LEU A 45 1.92 12.76 -3.95
C LEU A 45 0.49 12.52 -3.46
N LEU A 46 -0.45 13.31 -3.98
CA LEU A 46 -1.83 13.23 -3.49
C LEU A 46 -2.36 11.80 -3.54
N SER A 47 -3.15 11.45 -2.53
CA SER A 47 -3.72 10.11 -2.43
C SER A 47 -4.84 9.88 -3.42
N ALA A 48 -4.89 8.67 -3.96
CA ALA A 48 -6.06 8.15 -4.63
C ALA A 48 -6.93 7.44 -3.59
N THR A 49 -8.23 7.59 -3.70
CA THR A 49 -9.16 7.03 -2.73
C THR A 49 -9.98 5.91 -3.35
N GLU A 50 -9.95 4.74 -2.73
CA GLU A 50 -10.81 3.64 -3.11
C GLU A 50 -12.18 3.87 -2.50
N TYR A 51 -13.21 3.76 -3.32
CA TYR A 51 -14.56 4.06 -2.87
C TYR A 51 -15.19 2.90 -2.11
N ALA A 52 -16.43 3.12 -1.64
CA ALA A 52 -17.06 2.26 -0.65
C ALA A 52 -17.54 0.90 -1.14
N MET A 53 -17.37 0.58 -2.41
CA MET A 53 -17.79 -0.72 -2.94
C MET A 53 -16.90 -1.83 -2.40
N GLU A 54 -17.51 -2.85 -1.81
CA GLU A 54 -16.77 -3.96 -1.27
C GLU A 54 -15.93 -4.64 -2.34
N ASN A 55 -14.73 -5.04 -1.94
CA ASN A 55 -13.80 -5.78 -2.80
C ASN A 55 -13.38 -5.05 -4.06
N SER A 56 -13.60 -3.73 -4.10
CA SER A 56 -13.16 -2.95 -5.24
C SER A 56 -11.68 -2.59 -5.08
N ALA A 57 -10.93 -2.73 -6.15
CA ALA A 57 -9.54 -2.30 -6.21
C ALA A 57 -9.31 -1.47 -7.47
N LEU A 58 -10.34 -0.75 -7.92
CA LEU A 58 -10.28 0.01 -9.17
C LEU A 58 -9.20 1.08 -9.11
N MET A 59 -9.15 1.83 -8.02
CA MET A 59 -8.16 2.91 -7.91
C MET A 59 -6.76 2.36 -7.75
N LEU A 60 -6.62 1.23 -7.05
CA LEU A 60 -5.32 0.59 -6.93
C LEU A 60 -4.81 0.13 -8.30
N ARG A 61 -5.68 -0.45 -9.11
CA ARG A 61 -5.32 -0.86 -10.46
C ARG A 61 -4.97 0.33 -11.33
N GLN A 62 -5.68 1.45 -11.15
CA GLN A 62 -5.36 2.66 -11.87
C GLN A 62 -3.98 3.19 -11.48
N LEU A 63 -3.64 3.15 -10.19
CA LEU A 63 -2.32 3.55 -9.73
C LEU A 63 -1.22 2.67 -10.35
N VAL A 64 -1.48 1.37 -10.47
CA VAL A 64 -0.52 0.47 -11.11
C VAL A 64 -0.30 0.87 -12.57
N LYS A 65 -1.36 1.25 -13.27
CA LYS A 65 -1.22 1.73 -14.64
C LYS A 65 -0.44 3.04 -14.73
N ASP A 66 -0.53 3.86 -13.70
CA ASP A 66 0.13 5.16 -13.68
C ASP A 66 1.57 5.09 -13.16
N LEU A 67 2.06 3.90 -12.80
CA LEU A 67 3.40 3.75 -12.23
C LEU A 67 4.52 4.35 -13.07
N PRO A 68 4.46 4.35 -14.42
CA PRO A 68 5.55 4.98 -15.16
C PRO A 68 5.78 6.45 -14.82
N SER A 69 4.77 7.14 -14.29
CA SER A 69 4.88 8.56 -13.93
C SER A 69 5.33 8.80 -12.50
N MET A 70 5.58 7.74 -11.73
CA MET A 70 5.94 7.86 -10.33
C MET A 70 6.87 6.72 -9.93
N ASP A 71 7.37 6.74 -8.70
CA ASP A 71 8.28 5.70 -8.24
C ASP A 71 7.58 4.57 -7.49
N GLY A 72 6.35 4.81 -7.07
CA GLY A 72 5.59 3.77 -6.39
C GLY A 72 4.36 4.31 -5.71
N ILE A 73 3.85 3.50 -4.80
CA ILE A 73 2.60 3.75 -4.07
C ILE A 73 2.90 3.66 -2.57
N VAL A 74 2.20 4.47 -1.77
CA VAL A 74 2.22 4.32 -0.32
C VAL A 74 0.80 4.17 0.17
N ALA A 75 0.49 3.00 0.73
CA ALA A 75 -0.81 2.69 1.31
C ALA A 75 -0.75 2.84 2.81
N TYR A 76 -1.92 2.98 3.44
CA TYR A 76 -2.00 3.05 4.89
C TYR A 76 -1.60 1.72 5.53
N SER A 77 -2.13 0.60 5.01
CA SER A 77 -1.90 -0.73 5.61
C SER A 77 -1.88 -1.81 4.53
N ILE A 78 -1.11 -2.88 4.78
CA ILE A 78 -1.09 -4.04 3.88
C ILE A 78 -2.48 -4.68 3.77
N PHE A 79 -3.34 -4.45 4.78
CA PHE A 79 -4.67 -5.04 4.78
C PHE A 79 -5.69 -4.25 3.97
N GLN A 80 -5.25 -3.20 3.29
CA GLN A 80 -6.04 -2.52 2.27
C GLN A 80 -5.86 -3.16 0.89
N MET A 81 -4.93 -4.09 0.77
CA MET A 81 -4.75 -4.83 -0.48
C MET A 81 -5.88 -5.84 -0.65
N PRO A 82 -6.12 -6.30 -1.89
CA PRO A 82 -7.17 -7.30 -2.12
C PRO A 82 -6.98 -8.56 -1.28
N GLU A 83 -8.08 -9.07 -0.74
CA GLU A 83 -8.04 -10.31 0.06
C GLU A 83 -7.82 -11.54 -0.80
N ASP A 84 -8.28 -11.50 -2.05
CA ASP A 84 -8.07 -12.61 -2.96
C ASP A 84 -6.58 -12.74 -3.27
N ASP A 85 -6.04 -13.93 -3.01
CA ASP A 85 -4.61 -14.16 -3.18
C ASP A 85 -4.14 -13.90 -4.61
N ASP A 86 -4.89 -14.39 -5.59
CA ASP A 86 -4.48 -14.25 -6.99
C ASP A 86 -4.49 -12.79 -7.43
N GLU A 87 -5.52 -12.06 -7.03
CA GLU A 87 -5.62 -10.65 -7.37
C GLU A 87 -4.49 -9.84 -6.72
N ARG A 88 -4.27 -10.07 -5.43
CA ARG A 88 -3.23 -9.36 -4.70
C ARG A 88 -1.86 -9.63 -5.28
N GLN A 89 -1.56 -10.91 -5.53
CA GLN A 89 -0.26 -11.31 -6.06
C GLN A 89 -0.05 -10.78 -7.47
N SER A 90 -1.11 -10.74 -8.28
CA SER A 90 -1.04 -10.16 -9.61
C SER A 90 -0.65 -8.67 -9.54
N ILE A 91 -1.25 -7.93 -8.62
CA ILE A 91 -0.93 -6.51 -8.45
C ILE A 91 0.52 -6.36 -7.99
N PHE A 92 0.94 -7.14 -7.00
CA PHE A 92 2.32 -7.08 -6.49
C PHE A 92 3.33 -7.41 -7.58
N ASN A 93 3.04 -8.44 -8.39
CA ASN A 93 3.93 -8.82 -9.49
C ASN A 93 4.03 -7.72 -10.54
N SER A 94 2.92 -7.03 -10.81
CA SER A 94 2.94 -5.92 -11.74
C SER A 94 3.83 -4.78 -11.24
N ILE A 95 3.76 -4.50 -9.94
CA ILE A 95 4.60 -3.45 -9.35
C ILE A 95 6.08 -3.85 -9.44
N LEU A 96 6.40 -5.08 -9.05
CA LEU A 96 7.79 -5.54 -9.07
C LEU A 96 8.35 -5.62 -10.48
N SER A 97 7.56 -6.10 -11.43
CA SER A 97 8.04 -6.22 -12.82
C SER A 97 8.24 -4.86 -13.48
N SER A 98 7.57 -3.83 -12.96
CA SER A 98 7.78 -2.45 -13.42
C SER A 98 8.98 -1.80 -12.73
N ASN A 99 9.64 -2.52 -11.85
CA ASN A 99 10.77 -2.02 -11.06
C ASN A 99 10.34 -0.85 -10.17
N LYS A 100 9.14 -0.94 -9.65
CA LYS A 100 8.57 0.05 -8.74
C LYS A 100 8.34 -0.60 -7.38
N GLU A 101 7.74 0.14 -6.45
CA GLU A 101 7.58 -0.34 -5.08
C GLU A 101 6.26 0.14 -4.49
N ILE A 102 5.82 -0.54 -3.44
CA ILE A 102 4.67 -0.09 -2.65
C ILE A 102 5.04 -0.20 -1.17
N HIS A 103 4.74 0.86 -0.44
CA HIS A 103 5.02 0.95 0.99
C HIS A 103 3.72 0.88 1.78
N PHE A 104 3.81 0.40 3.02
CA PHE A 104 2.67 0.26 3.91
C PHE A 104 3.01 0.96 5.21
N ALA A 105 2.35 2.09 5.46
CA ALA A 105 2.77 3.01 6.51
C ALA A 105 2.61 2.43 7.92
N VAL A 106 1.47 1.77 8.19
CA VAL A 106 1.20 1.25 9.54
C VAL A 106 2.22 0.17 9.91
N GLU A 107 2.48 -0.75 8.99
CA GLU A 107 3.39 -1.87 9.27
C GLU A 107 4.85 -1.49 9.11
N GLY A 108 5.11 -0.38 8.44
CA GLY A 108 6.49 0.03 8.18
C GLY A 108 7.21 -0.89 7.21
N LEU A 109 6.46 -1.52 6.31
CA LEU A 109 7.01 -2.47 5.34
C LEU A 109 6.94 -1.91 3.94
N SER A 110 7.82 -2.42 3.08
CA SER A 110 7.77 -2.07 1.66
C SER A 110 7.95 -3.31 0.82
N LEU A 111 7.25 -3.35 -0.31
CA LEU A 111 7.36 -4.41 -1.28
C LEU A 111 8.22 -3.89 -2.42
N ASN A 112 9.44 -4.39 -2.53
CA ASN A 112 10.38 -3.95 -3.56
C ASN A 112 11.23 -5.09 -4.11
N ASP A 113 11.08 -6.32 -3.60
CA ASP A 113 11.80 -7.47 -4.09
C ASP A 113 11.04 -8.76 -3.73
N ASN A 114 11.59 -9.91 -4.13
CA ASN A 114 10.94 -11.19 -3.85
C ASN A 114 10.90 -11.54 -2.36
N ASP A 115 11.91 -11.15 -1.62
CA ASP A 115 11.93 -11.42 -0.18
C ASP A 115 10.82 -10.68 0.53
N SER A 116 10.62 -9.40 0.20
CA SER A 116 9.54 -8.63 0.79
C SER A 116 8.18 -9.15 0.33
N PHE A 117 8.06 -9.60 -0.94
CA PHE A 117 6.85 -10.22 -1.43
C PHE A 117 6.47 -11.43 -0.57
N ASN A 118 7.43 -12.32 -0.35
CA ASN A 118 7.18 -13.52 0.44
C ASN A 118 6.84 -13.18 1.88
N HIS A 119 7.49 -12.19 2.45
CA HIS A 119 7.22 -11.77 3.83
C HIS A 119 5.79 -11.24 3.98
N ILE A 120 5.38 -10.34 3.08
CA ILE A 120 4.05 -9.76 3.12
C ILE A 120 2.98 -10.81 2.88
N GLU A 121 3.22 -11.73 1.92
CA GLU A 121 2.27 -12.81 1.68
C GLU A 121 2.15 -13.74 2.89
N SER A 122 3.23 -13.96 3.62
CA SER A 122 3.15 -14.79 4.82
C SER A 122 2.29 -14.13 5.90
N ILE A 123 2.34 -12.81 6.02
CA ILE A 123 1.48 -12.07 6.95
C ILE A 123 0.01 -12.27 6.56
N TRP A 124 -0.31 -12.18 5.27
CA TRP A 124 -1.67 -12.40 4.79
C TRP A 124 -2.14 -13.82 5.07
N GLN A 125 -1.28 -14.82 4.90
CA GLN A 125 -1.67 -16.21 5.15
C GLN A 125 -1.92 -16.45 6.64
N VAL A 126 -1.12 -15.87 7.52
CA VAL A 126 -1.37 -15.96 8.95
C VAL A 126 -2.73 -15.33 9.27
N LYS A 127 -3.02 -14.17 8.72
CA LYS A 127 -4.30 -13.51 8.95
C LYS A 127 -5.46 -14.38 8.51
N LYS A 128 -5.33 -15.06 7.38
CA LYS A 128 -6.40 -15.92 6.86
C LYS A 128 -6.59 -17.19 7.68
N THR A 129 -5.54 -17.72 8.27
CA THR A 129 -5.63 -18.93 9.07
C THR A 129 -6.17 -18.67 10.48
N LEU A 130 -6.29 -17.40 10.87
CA LEU A 130 -6.79 -17.03 12.19
C LEU A 130 -7.97 -16.06 12.05
N PRO A 131 -9.00 -16.42 11.26
CA PRO A 131 -10.05 -15.47 10.94
C PRO A 131 -10.90 -15.05 12.13
N ASN A 132 -10.92 -15.84 13.20
CA ASN A 132 -11.75 -15.55 14.36
C ASN A 132 -10.94 -15.06 15.55
N CYS A 133 -9.67 -14.77 15.34
CA CYS A 133 -8.86 -14.29 16.42
C CYS A 133 -8.94 -12.79 16.49
N ASN A 134 -9.46 -12.31 17.59
CA ASN A 134 -9.36 -10.89 17.87
C ASN A 134 -8.11 -10.70 18.68
N PHE A 135 -7.10 -10.18 18.05
CA PHE A 135 -5.88 -9.94 18.76
C PHE A 135 -5.97 -8.59 19.41
N LEU A 136 -6.67 -8.50 20.39
CA LEU A 136 -6.75 -7.16 20.96
C LEU A 136 -6.34 -7.14 22.38
#